data_ab0296e05ce9ba2ccc5986cfff06739f
#
_entry.id   ab0296e05ce9ba2ccc5986cfff06739f
#
_cell.length_a   1.000
_cell.length_b   1.000
_cell.length_c   1.000
_cell.angle_alpha   90.00
_cell.angle_beta   90.00
_cell.angle_gamma   90.00
#
_symmetry.space_group_name_H-M   'P 1'
#
loop_
_entity.id
_entity.type
_entity.pdbx_description
1 polymer ?
#
loop_
_entity_poly.entity_id
_entity_poly.type
_entity_poly.pdbx_seq_one_letter_code
_entity_poly.pdbx_strand_id
1 'polypeptide(L)'
;MIKNKKRLLFLCLLVILIATAYISFVTGTIKLSFNDLITKFTTGSNEAVDSIIDLRLPRILIALMVGAMLAVSGALLQAALQNPLAEANIIGVSSGALIMRALCILFIPQLYFYLPLLSFIGGLIPFLIIILLHSKFRFNAVSMILVGVALFVLLNGVLEILTQNPLMKIPQGLTMKIWSDVYILAVSALLGLILTLLLSPKLNLLNLDDVQARSIGFNIDRYRWLTGLLAVFLASATVAIVGQLAFLGIIVPHVVRKLVGGNYRVLIPFSTVIGAWLLLVADLLGRVIQPPLEIPANAILMIVGGPMLIYLICQSQRNRI
;
A
#
# COMPACT_ATOMS: atom_id res chain seq x y z
N MET A 1 -23.59 -1.95 22.55
CA MET A 1 -22.42 -2.80 22.86
C MET A 1 -21.45 -2.95 21.70
N ILE A 2 -21.83 -3.35 20.48
CA ILE A 2 -20.94 -3.63 19.34
C ILE A 2 -20.12 -2.39 18.92
N LYS A 3 -20.69 -1.19 18.90
CA LYS A 3 -20.00 0.07 18.54
C LYS A 3 -18.87 0.41 19.49
N ASN A 4 -19.05 0.17 20.78
CA ASN A 4 -18.03 0.42 21.80
C ASN A 4 -16.87 -0.57 21.73
N LYS A 5 -17.14 -1.85 21.42
CA LYS A 5 -16.09 -2.86 21.19
C LYS A 5 -15.19 -2.50 19.99
N LYS A 6 -15.77 -2.03 18.87
CA LYS A 6 -14.98 -1.59 17.71
C LYS A 6 -14.13 -0.35 18.02
N ARG A 7 -14.66 0.61 18.79
CA ARG A 7 -13.88 1.77 19.23
C ARG A 7 -12.70 1.37 20.12
N LEU A 8 -12.94 0.50 21.09
CA LEU A 8 -11.88 0.00 21.98
C LEU A 8 -10.80 -0.72 21.17
N LEU A 9 -11.19 -1.63 20.25
CA LEU A 9 -10.25 -2.32 19.37
C LEU A 9 -9.42 -1.33 18.54
N PHE A 10 -10.03 -0.29 17.98
CA PHE A 10 -9.32 0.72 17.21
C PHE A 10 -8.30 1.47 18.05
N LEU A 11 -8.66 1.87 19.28
CA LEU A 11 -7.73 2.52 20.22
C LEU A 11 -6.58 1.58 20.61
N CYS A 12 -6.85 0.31 20.89
CA CYS A 12 -5.79 -0.68 21.14
C CYS A 12 -4.82 -0.80 19.96
N LEU A 13 -5.32 -0.85 18.73
CA LEU A 13 -4.48 -0.90 17.52
C LEU A 13 -3.63 0.36 17.36
N LEU A 14 -4.17 1.54 17.68
CA LEU A 14 -3.39 2.78 17.67
C LEU A 14 -2.27 2.76 18.72
N VAL A 15 -2.55 2.27 19.93
CA VAL A 15 -1.53 2.14 20.98
C VAL A 15 -0.43 1.17 20.53
N ILE A 16 -0.80 0.02 19.95
CA ILE A 16 0.16 -0.95 19.40
C ILE A 16 1.00 -0.31 18.28
N LEU A 17 0.38 0.46 17.38
CA LEU A 17 1.08 1.15 16.30
C LEU A 17 2.11 2.14 16.86
N ILE A 18 1.72 2.96 17.83
CA ILE A 18 2.61 3.95 18.47
C ILE A 18 3.76 3.25 19.20
N ALA A 19 3.45 2.18 19.96
CA ALA A 19 4.47 1.40 20.65
C ALA A 19 5.47 0.76 19.67
N THR A 20 4.99 0.20 18.56
CA THR A 20 5.84 -0.37 17.51
C THR A 20 6.69 0.72 16.83
N ALA A 21 6.13 1.91 16.58
CA ALA A 21 6.88 3.03 16.01
C ALA A 21 8.00 3.50 16.95
N TYR A 22 7.72 3.56 18.25
CA TYR A 22 8.73 3.86 19.26
C TYR A 22 9.85 2.79 19.30
N ILE A 23 9.48 1.51 19.32
CA ILE A 23 10.44 0.40 19.26
C ILE A 23 11.29 0.50 17.99
N SER A 24 10.66 0.73 16.83
CA SER A 24 11.33 0.89 15.54
C SER A 24 12.30 2.08 15.53
N PHE A 25 11.99 3.15 16.27
CA PHE A 25 12.85 4.32 16.40
C PHE A 25 14.09 4.04 17.26
N VAL A 26 13.91 3.37 18.39
CA VAL A 26 15.00 3.07 19.34
C VAL A 26 15.90 1.92 18.82
N THR A 27 15.31 0.96 18.09
CA THR A 27 16.02 -0.22 17.61
C THR A 27 16.79 0.07 16.31
N GLY A 28 18.05 -0.31 16.25
CA GLY A 28 18.90 -0.19 15.06
C GLY A 28 20.37 -0.48 15.41
N THR A 29 21.26 -0.41 14.42
CA THR A 29 22.72 -0.66 14.58
C THR A 29 23.36 0.27 15.59
N ILE A 30 22.91 1.52 15.67
CA ILE A 30 23.32 2.48 16.70
C ILE A 30 22.21 2.50 17.75
N LYS A 31 22.51 2.06 18.97
CA LYS A 31 21.55 2.06 20.08
C LYS A 31 21.39 3.49 20.62
N LEU A 32 20.16 3.98 20.63
CA LEU A 32 19.81 5.20 21.34
C LEU A 32 19.44 4.84 22.79
N SER A 33 20.10 5.46 23.74
CA SER A 33 19.67 5.40 25.14
C SER A 33 18.55 6.41 25.37
N PHE A 34 17.65 6.08 26.31
CA PHE A 34 16.63 7.03 26.74
C PHE A 34 17.25 8.35 27.29
N ASN A 35 18.44 8.25 27.91
CA ASN A 35 19.20 9.41 28.36
C ASN A 35 19.66 10.33 27.22
N ASP A 36 20.00 9.78 26.06
CA ASP A 36 20.42 10.58 24.90
C ASP A 36 19.26 11.44 24.39
N LEU A 37 18.05 10.91 24.41
CA LEU A 37 16.84 11.66 24.06
C LEU A 37 16.54 12.76 25.09
N ILE A 38 16.66 12.46 26.39
CA ILE A 38 16.48 13.47 27.46
C ILE A 38 17.53 14.56 27.32
N THR A 39 18.79 14.20 27.11
CA THR A 39 19.90 15.16 26.95
C THR A 39 19.65 16.10 25.77
N LYS A 40 19.16 15.57 24.64
CA LYS A 40 18.76 16.42 23.50
C LYS A 40 17.66 17.42 23.86
N PHE A 41 16.62 16.98 24.58
CA PHE A 41 15.53 17.88 25.01
C PHE A 41 15.97 18.94 26.02
N THR A 42 17.01 18.66 26.80
CA THR A 42 17.50 19.58 27.84
C THR A 42 18.63 20.50 27.38
N THR A 43 19.54 20.03 26.52
CA THR A 43 20.72 20.76 26.05
C THR A 43 20.61 21.31 24.61
N GLY A 44 19.59 20.89 23.86
CA GLY A 44 19.27 21.43 22.54
C GLY A 44 20.11 20.90 21.38
N SER A 45 21.23 20.22 21.60
CA SER A 45 22.09 19.68 20.53
C SER A 45 22.78 18.37 20.93
N ASN A 46 22.58 17.36 20.13
CA ASN A 46 23.36 16.12 20.15
C ASN A 46 23.45 15.62 18.72
N GLU A 47 24.61 15.87 18.04
CA GLU A 47 24.80 15.55 16.63
C GLU A 47 24.54 14.08 16.30
N ALA A 48 24.85 13.15 17.19
CA ALA A 48 24.57 11.72 17.01
C ALA A 48 23.07 11.44 17.00
N VAL A 49 22.31 12.08 17.88
CA VAL A 49 20.84 11.94 17.94
C VAL A 49 20.19 12.58 16.71
N ASP A 50 20.70 13.73 16.26
CA ASP A 50 20.18 14.42 15.07
C ASP A 50 20.37 13.58 13.83
N SER A 51 21.58 13.03 13.63
CA SER A 51 21.86 12.12 12.51
C SER A 51 20.94 10.88 12.51
N ILE A 52 20.66 10.32 13.69
CA ILE A 52 19.77 9.16 13.81
C ILE A 52 18.32 9.53 13.53
N ILE A 53 17.87 10.69 13.98
CA ILE A 53 16.52 11.22 13.68
C ILE A 53 16.36 11.38 12.17
N ASP A 54 17.31 12.00 11.50
CA ASP A 54 17.27 12.26 10.06
C ASP A 54 17.33 10.99 9.20
N LEU A 55 17.86 9.89 9.73
CA LEU A 55 17.88 8.59 9.03
C LEU A 55 16.67 7.73 9.35
N ARG A 56 16.19 7.73 10.61
CA ARG A 56 15.14 6.79 11.06
C ARG A 56 13.73 7.33 10.93
N LEU A 57 13.51 8.61 11.25
CA LEU A 57 12.16 9.18 11.16
C LEU A 57 11.59 9.15 9.74
N PRO A 58 12.30 9.56 8.69
CA PRO A 58 11.79 9.46 7.34
C PRO A 58 11.39 8.04 6.98
N ARG A 59 12.22 7.05 7.31
CA ARG A 59 11.95 5.64 7.05
C ARG A 59 10.68 5.15 7.74
N ILE A 60 10.50 5.46 9.03
CA ILE A 60 9.32 5.09 9.82
C ILE A 60 8.06 5.76 9.25
N LEU A 61 8.12 7.07 8.99
CA LEU A 61 6.98 7.82 8.44
C LEU A 61 6.56 7.29 7.07
N ILE A 62 7.53 7.00 6.20
CA ILE A 62 7.27 6.40 4.89
C ILE A 62 6.68 5.00 5.05
N ALA A 63 7.19 4.16 5.95
CA ALA A 63 6.61 2.84 6.21
C ALA A 63 5.15 2.94 6.65
N LEU A 64 4.82 3.86 7.55
CA LEU A 64 3.44 4.09 8.01
C LEU A 64 2.52 4.54 6.87
N MET A 65 2.95 5.52 6.08
CA MET A 65 2.16 6.05 4.96
C MET A 65 1.97 5.00 3.86
N VAL A 66 3.04 4.32 3.44
CA VAL A 66 3.00 3.29 2.38
C VAL A 66 2.13 2.12 2.79
N GLY A 67 2.29 1.62 4.02
CA GLY A 67 1.47 0.52 4.54
C GLY A 67 -0.02 0.87 4.56
N ALA A 68 -0.37 2.08 5.02
CA ALA A 68 -1.73 2.61 5.01
C ALA A 68 -2.29 2.71 3.57
N MET A 69 -1.53 3.34 2.67
CA MET A 69 -1.96 3.59 1.29
C MET A 69 -2.16 2.29 0.51
N LEU A 70 -1.24 1.31 0.61
CA LEU A 70 -1.36 0.03 -0.09
C LEU A 70 -2.53 -0.81 0.44
N ALA A 71 -2.73 -0.84 1.76
CA ALA A 71 -3.86 -1.55 2.36
C ALA A 71 -5.21 -0.95 1.91
N VAL A 72 -5.31 0.36 1.88
CA VAL A 72 -6.51 1.06 1.40
C VAL A 72 -6.68 0.89 -0.09
N SER A 73 -5.62 1.03 -0.89
CA SER A 73 -5.65 0.76 -2.35
C SER A 73 -6.18 -0.64 -2.65
N GLY A 74 -5.69 -1.66 -1.92
CA GLY A 74 -6.19 -3.02 -2.07
C GLY A 74 -7.68 -3.13 -1.77
N ALA A 75 -8.17 -2.53 -0.68
CA ALA A 75 -9.59 -2.52 -0.35
C ALA A 75 -10.45 -1.86 -1.45
N LEU A 76 -9.94 -0.78 -2.05
CA LEU A 76 -10.60 -0.07 -3.16
C LEU A 76 -10.60 -0.90 -4.46
N LEU A 77 -9.46 -1.53 -4.82
CA LEU A 77 -9.38 -2.41 -6.00
C LEU A 77 -10.34 -3.59 -5.87
N GLN A 78 -10.41 -4.20 -4.69
CA GLN A 78 -11.35 -5.28 -4.40
C GLN A 78 -12.81 -4.84 -4.56
N ALA A 79 -13.14 -3.60 -4.18
CA ALA A 79 -14.47 -3.05 -4.39
C ALA A 79 -14.73 -2.73 -5.87
N ALA A 80 -13.79 -2.09 -6.57
CA ALA A 80 -13.94 -1.69 -7.96
C ALA A 80 -14.04 -2.88 -8.91
N LEU A 81 -13.23 -3.92 -8.69
CA LEU A 81 -13.17 -5.12 -9.52
C LEU A 81 -14.05 -6.26 -9.00
N GLN A 82 -14.79 -6.03 -7.90
CA GLN A 82 -15.63 -7.05 -7.23
C GLN A 82 -14.90 -8.38 -7.01
N ASN A 83 -13.61 -8.29 -6.66
CA ASN A 83 -12.73 -9.44 -6.51
C ASN A 83 -11.88 -9.32 -5.24
N PRO A 84 -12.03 -10.21 -4.26
CA PRO A 84 -11.29 -10.14 -3.00
C PRO A 84 -9.77 -10.37 -3.14
N LEU A 85 -9.31 -10.87 -4.29
CA LEU A 85 -7.90 -11.11 -4.59
C LEU A 85 -7.28 -9.98 -5.43
N ALA A 86 -8.02 -8.91 -5.72
CA ALA A 86 -7.49 -7.78 -6.47
C ALA A 86 -6.48 -6.99 -5.64
N GLU A 87 -5.30 -6.79 -6.21
CA GLU A 87 -4.19 -6.00 -5.64
C GLU A 87 -3.39 -5.35 -6.77
N ALA A 88 -2.80 -4.19 -6.50
CA ALA A 88 -2.08 -3.39 -7.48
C ALA A 88 -0.92 -4.15 -8.17
N ASN A 89 -0.22 -5.01 -7.43
CA ASN A 89 0.86 -5.83 -8.01
C ASN A 89 0.29 -6.88 -8.97
N ILE A 90 -0.72 -7.64 -8.55
CA ILE A 90 -1.27 -8.75 -9.34
C ILE A 90 -1.89 -8.27 -10.66
N ILE A 91 -2.44 -7.05 -10.66
CA ILE A 91 -3.06 -6.48 -11.88
C ILE A 91 -2.11 -5.62 -12.72
N GLY A 92 -0.82 -5.60 -12.38
CA GLY A 92 0.22 -4.90 -13.15
C GLY A 92 0.31 -3.38 -12.91
N VAL A 93 -0.54 -2.79 -12.06
CA VAL A 93 -0.52 -1.36 -11.73
C VAL A 93 0.84 -0.94 -11.17
N SER A 94 1.37 -1.71 -10.23
CA SER A 94 2.68 -1.42 -9.62
C SER A 94 3.82 -1.52 -10.64
N SER A 95 3.76 -2.47 -11.57
CA SER A 95 4.79 -2.62 -12.62
C SER A 95 4.75 -1.46 -13.61
N GLY A 96 3.57 -1.03 -14.05
CA GLY A 96 3.41 0.14 -14.90
C GLY A 96 3.89 1.44 -14.22
N ALA A 97 3.56 1.62 -12.94
CA ALA A 97 4.02 2.73 -12.13
C ALA A 97 5.56 2.75 -11.98
N LEU A 98 6.18 1.57 -11.79
CA LEU A 98 7.63 1.44 -11.64
C LEU A 98 8.37 1.71 -12.96
N ILE A 99 7.83 1.27 -14.10
CA ILE A 99 8.38 1.62 -15.42
C ILE A 99 8.39 3.14 -15.61
N MET A 100 7.26 3.80 -15.32
CA MET A 100 7.17 5.26 -15.46
C MET A 100 8.14 5.97 -14.51
N ARG A 101 8.27 5.49 -13.26
CA ARG A 101 9.28 5.99 -12.32
C ARG A 101 10.69 5.88 -12.89
N ALA A 102 11.06 4.71 -13.45
CA ALA A 102 12.37 4.48 -14.04
C ALA A 102 12.64 5.45 -15.20
N LEU A 103 11.68 5.59 -16.12
CA LEU A 103 11.78 6.51 -17.24
C LEU A 103 11.93 7.97 -16.78
N CYS A 104 11.14 8.39 -15.78
CA CYS A 104 11.21 9.75 -15.26
C CYS A 104 12.56 10.07 -14.63
N ILE A 105 13.09 9.18 -13.80
CA ILE A 105 14.38 9.39 -13.13
C ILE A 105 15.51 9.46 -14.16
N LEU A 106 15.45 8.68 -15.24
CA LEU A 106 16.47 8.67 -16.28
C LEU A 106 16.39 9.89 -17.20
N PHE A 107 15.19 10.20 -17.71
CA PHE A 107 15.04 11.20 -18.78
C PHE A 107 14.66 12.59 -18.28
N ILE A 108 13.97 12.68 -17.13
CA ILE A 108 13.41 13.94 -16.62
C ILE A 108 13.58 14.04 -15.09
N PRO A 109 14.83 13.96 -14.55
CA PRO A 109 15.09 13.95 -13.10
C PRO A 109 14.60 15.23 -12.40
N GLN A 110 14.43 16.34 -13.14
CA GLN A 110 13.91 17.61 -12.62
C GLN A 110 12.47 17.49 -12.10
N LEU A 111 11.72 16.48 -12.58
CA LEU A 111 10.33 16.24 -12.19
C LEU A 111 10.20 15.29 -10.97
N TYR A 112 11.25 15.13 -10.17
CA TYR A 112 11.25 14.24 -9.01
C TYR A 112 10.08 14.47 -8.05
N PHE A 113 9.72 15.71 -7.77
CA PHE A 113 8.58 16.05 -6.91
C PHE A 113 7.22 15.62 -7.49
N TYR A 114 7.13 15.42 -8.79
CA TYR A 114 5.93 14.96 -9.48
C TYR A 114 5.90 13.45 -9.72
N LEU A 115 6.89 12.70 -9.20
CA LEU A 115 6.99 11.25 -9.37
C LEU A 115 5.69 10.49 -9.02
N PRO A 116 4.96 10.79 -7.93
CA PRO A 116 3.69 10.12 -7.64
C PRO A 116 2.65 10.28 -8.76
N LEU A 117 2.56 11.48 -9.33
CA LEU A 117 1.63 11.78 -10.42
C LEU A 117 2.05 11.10 -11.73
N LEU A 118 3.33 11.12 -12.05
CA LEU A 118 3.87 10.46 -13.24
C LEU A 118 3.76 8.94 -13.13
N SER A 119 4.09 8.37 -11.97
CA SER A 119 3.91 6.95 -11.69
C SER A 119 2.43 6.53 -11.73
N PHE A 120 1.50 7.43 -11.34
CA PHE A 120 0.07 7.20 -11.48
C PHE A 120 -0.32 7.02 -12.96
N ILE A 121 0.23 7.82 -13.87
CA ILE A 121 -0.02 7.66 -15.32
C ILE A 121 0.45 6.27 -15.77
N GLY A 122 1.63 5.82 -15.34
CA GLY A 122 2.14 4.49 -15.64
C GLY A 122 1.26 3.35 -15.10
N GLY A 123 0.81 3.48 -13.85
CA GLY A 123 -0.09 2.51 -13.22
C GLY A 123 -1.51 2.52 -13.78
N LEU A 124 -1.92 3.65 -14.37
CA LEU A 124 -3.23 3.78 -14.99
C LEU A 124 -3.37 2.92 -16.25
N ILE A 125 -2.30 2.75 -17.01
CA ILE A 125 -2.32 1.98 -18.28
C ILE A 125 -2.85 0.55 -18.09
N PRO A 126 -2.26 -0.31 -17.23
CA PRO A 126 -2.76 -1.67 -17.04
C PRO A 126 -4.18 -1.69 -16.44
N PHE A 127 -4.51 -0.76 -15.55
CA PHE A 127 -5.87 -0.64 -15.01
C PHE A 127 -6.89 -0.34 -16.11
N LEU A 128 -6.59 0.61 -17.01
CA LEU A 128 -7.46 0.96 -18.15
C LEU A 128 -7.64 -0.24 -19.08
N ILE A 129 -6.57 -0.98 -19.38
CA ILE A 129 -6.65 -2.18 -20.22
C ILE A 129 -7.61 -3.19 -19.61
N ILE A 130 -7.50 -3.48 -18.30
CA ILE A 130 -8.38 -4.43 -17.61
C ILE A 130 -9.85 -3.98 -17.69
N ILE A 131 -10.13 -2.71 -17.40
CA ILE A 131 -11.51 -2.19 -17.41
C ILE A 131 -12.09 -2.19 -18.83
N LEU A 132 -11.30 -1.77 -19.85
CA LEU A 132 -11.74 -1.80 -21.25
C LEU A 132 -12.02 -3.21 -21.75
N LEU A 133 -11.16 -4.17 -21.42
CA LEU A 133 -11.38 -5.58 -21.75
C LEU A 133 -12.60 -6.14 -21.03
N HIS A 134 -12.78 -5.82 -19.74
CA HIS A 134 -13.95 -6.23 -18.99
C HIS A 134 -15.26 -5.66 -19.59
N SER A 135 -15.28 -4.39 -19.98
CA SER A 135 -16.46 -3.76 -20.59
C SER A 135 -16.82 -4.40 -21.92
N LYS A 136 -15.83 -4.78 -22.72
CA LYS A 136 -16.03 -5.39 -24.05
C LYS A 136 -16.42 -6.87 -24.00
N PHE A 137 -15.75 -7.65 -23.15
CA PHE A 137 -15.86 -9.12 -23.12
C PHE A 137 -16.64 -9.65 -21.90
N ARG A 138 -17.06 -8.78 -20.98
CA ARG A 138 -17.78 -9.13 -19.73
C ARG A 138 -17.10 -10.27 -18.96
N PHE A 139 -15.78 -10.15 -18.77
CA PHE A 139 -15.00 -11.15 -18.07
C PHE A 139 -15.52 -11.43 -16.67
N ASN A 140 -15.47 -12.70 -16.28
CA ASN A 140 -15.68 -13.08 -14.88
C ASN A 140 -14.47 -12.68 -14.01
N ALA A 141 -14.60 -12.77 -12.69
CA ALA A 141 -13.56 -12.39 -11.75
C ALA A 141 -12.22 -13.14 -11.98
N VAL A 142 -12.29 -14.43 -12.39
CA VAL A 142 -11.10 -15.24 -12.67
C VAL A 142 -10.38 -14.74 -13.91
N SER A 143 -11.12 -14.51 -15.02
CA SER A 143 -10.54 -13.97 -16.24
C SER A 143 -9.89 -12.60 -16.05
N MET A 144 -10.47 -11.74 -15.21
CA MET A 144 -9.87 -10.44 -14.88
C MET A 144 -8.53 -10.59 -14.16
N ILE A 145 -8.42 -11.54 -13.23
CA ILE A 145 -7.13 -11.85 -12.57
C ILE A 145 -6.11 -12.35 -13.59
N LEU A 146 -6.49 -13.29 -14.47
CA LEU A 146 -5.59 -13.84 -15.46
C LEU A 146 -5.06 -12.77 -16.43
N VAL A 147 -5.91 -11.85 -16.87
CA VAL A 147 -5.48 -10.69 -17.67
C VAL A 147 -4.53 -9.80 -16.85
N GLY A 148 -4.83 -9.56 -15.58
CA GLY A 148 -3.95 -8.82 -14.67
C GLY A 148 -2.58 -9.47 -14.54
N VAL A 149 -2.52 -10.78 -14.31
CA VAL A 149 -1.27 -11.55 -14.23
C VAL A 149 -0.50 -11.49 -15.54
N ALA A 150 -1.18 -11.60 -16.70
CA ALA A 150 -0.53 -11.48 -17.99
C ALA A 150 0.10 -10.10 -18.20
N LEU A 151 -0.61 -9.02 -17.83
CA LEU A 151 -0.07 -7.66 -17.84
C LEU A 151 1.09 -7.48 -16.86
N PHE A 152 0.99 -8.05 -15.66
CA PHE A 152 2.07 -8.05 -14.68
C PHE A 152 3.33 -8.70 -15.25
N VAL A 153 3.23 -9.90 -15.82
CA VAL A 153 4.38 -10.62 -16.43
C VAL A 153 4.97 -9.82 -17.60
N LEU A 154 4.12 -9.31 -18.50
CA LEU A 154 4.57 -8.50 -19.63
C LEU A 154 5.32 -7.26 -19.17
N LEU A 155 4.75 -6.47 -18.25
CA LEU A 155 5.35 -5.24 -17.76
C LEU A 155 6.62 -5.49 -16.94
N ASN A 156 6.70 -6.58 -16.17
CA ASN A 156 7.94 -6.96 -15.51
C ASN A 156 9.03 -7.39 -16.50
N GLY A 157 8.68 -8.08 -17.60
CA GLY A 157 9.63 -8.37 -18.68
C GLY A 157 10.21 -7.08 -19.30
N VAL A 158 9.36 -6.09 -19.57
CA VAL A 158 9.82 -4.75 -20.02
C VAL A 158 10.72 -4.10 -18.96
N LEU A 159 10.34 -4.16 -17.70
CA LEU A 159 11.12 -3.59 -16.60
C LEU A 159 12.49 -4.26 -16.47
N GLU A 160 12.56 -5.58 -16.62
CA GLU A 160 13.81 -6.33 -16.57
C GLU A 160 14.77 -5.90 -17.69
N ILE A 161 14.26 -5.71 -18.92
CA ILE A 161 15.06 -5.18 -20.03
C ILE A 161 15.59 -3.78 -19.72
N LEU A 162 14.73 -2.90 -19.21
CA LEU A 162 15.13 -1.52 -18.83
C LEU A 162 16.20 -1.52 -17.73
N THR A 163 16.04 -2.37 -16.72
CA THR A 163 16.96 -2.40 -15.55
C THR A 163 18.28 -3.14 -15.81
N GLN A 164 18.47 -3.75 -16.98
CA GLN A 164 19.79 -4.22 -17.41
C GLN A 164 20.79 -3.05 -17.53
N ASN A 165 20.31 -1.87 -17.87
CA ASN A 165 21.12 -0.67 -17.80
C ASN A 165 21.36 -0.29 -16.32
N PRO A 166 22.64 -0.25 -15.83
CA PRO A 166 22.95 0.10 -14.45
C PRO A 166 22.38 1.45 -14.01
N LEU A 167 22.25 2.42 -14.93
CA LEU A 167 21.67 3.74 -14.68
C LEU A 167 20.16 3.69 -14.36
N MET A 168 19.50 2.61 -14.75
CA MET A 168 18.06 2.40 -14.48
C MET A 168 17.81 1.54 -13.23
N LYS A 169 18.84 1.08 -12.52
CA LYS A 169 18.70 0.36 -11.25
C LYS A 169 18.33 1.34 -10.15
N ILE A 170 17.03 1.47 -9.93
CA ILE A 170 16.51 2.35 -8.89
C ILE A 170 16.41 1.56 -7.58
N PRO A 171 16.98 2.06 -6.48
CA PRO A 171 16.84 1.45 -5.17
C PRO A 171 15.37 1.28 -4.81
N GLN A 172 14.99 0.07 -4.42
CA GLN A 172 13.64 -0.25 -3.95
C GLN A 172 13.68 -0.51 -2.43
N GLY A 173 12.55 -0.28 -1.78
CA GLY A 173 12.41 -0.50 -0.35
C GLY A 173 12.46 0.78 0.48
N LEU A 174 12.60 0.58 1.79
CA LEU A 174 12.52 1.65 2.79
C LEU A 174 13.89 2.21 3.19
N THR A 175 14.98 1.60 2.71
CA THR A 175 16.37 2.04 3.00
C THR A 175 16.68 3.36 2.33
N MET A 176 17.53 4.19 2.95
CA MET A 176 18.00 5.48 2.43
C MET A 176 16.88 6.48 2.06
N LYS A 177 15.79 6.48 2.82
CA LYS A 177 14.71 7.46 2.66
C LYS A 177 15.07 8.77 3.36
N ILE A 178 14.71 9.89 2.71
CA ILE A 178 15.01 11.25 3.15
C ILE A 178 13.73 12.07 3.34
N TRP A 179 13.84 13.21 3.98
CA TRP A 179 12.69 14.08 4.27
C TRP A 179 11.92 14.54 3.02
N SER A 180 12.61 14.74 1.88
CA SER A 180 11.91 15.06 0.63
C SER A 180 10.95 13.96 0.18
N ASP A 181 11.33 12.68 0.37
CA ASP A 181 10.45 11.53 0.10
C ASP A 181 9.21 11.56 1.00
N VAL A 182 9.40 11.93 2.29
CA VAL A 182 8.30 12.06 3.26
C VAL A 182 7.31 13.13 2.81
N TYR A 183 7.79 14.32 2.44
CA TYR A 183 6.90 15.42 2.02
C TYR A 183 6.12 15.08 0.75
N ILE A 184 6.79 14.51 -0.25
CA ILE A 184 6.14 14.10 -1.51
C ILE A 184 5.06 13.05 -1.24
N LEU A 185 5.37 12.05 -0.42
CA LEU A 185 4.43 10.97 -0.13
C LEU A 185 3.30 11.43 0.78
N ALA A 186 3.57 12.32 1.76
CA ALA A 186 2.59 12.85 2.69
C ALA A 186 1.44 13.59 1.98
N VAL A 187 1.76 14.38 0.95
CA VAL A 187 0.74 15.07 0.14
C VAL A 187 -0.16 14.04 -0.56
N SER A 188 0.45 13.02 -1.18
CA SER A 188 -0.31 11.96 -1.88
C SER A 188 -1.13 11.10 -0.91
N ALA A 189 -0.56 10.76 0.26
CA ALA A 189 -1.24 10.01 1.31
C ALA A 189 -2.44 10.78 1.86
N LEU A 190 -2.24 12.04 2.22
CA LEU A 190 -3.29 12.88 2.78
C LEU A 190 -4.45 13.03 1.78
N LEU A 191 -4.15 13.42 0.53
CA LEU A 191 -5.14 13.54 -0.54
C LEU A 191 -5.89 12.22 -0.76
N GLY A 192 -5.17 11.14 -1.01
CA GLY A 192 -5.77 9.86 -1.36
C GLY A 192 -6.60 9.26 -0.22
N LEU A 193 -6.12 9.32 1.03
CA LEU A 193 -6.83 8.79 2.19
C LEU A 193 -8.08 9.63 2.53
N ILE A 194 -7.99 10.97 2.47
CA ILE A 194 -9.17 11.85 2.68
C ILE A 194 -10.24 11.56 1.62
N LEU A 195 -9.86 11.53 0.34
CA LEU A 195 -10.80 11.23 -0.75
C LEU A 195 -11.43 9.85 -0.57
N THR A 196 -10.66 8.86 -0.11
CA THR A 196 -11.17 7.51 0.20
C THR A 196 -12.19 7.54 1.34
N LEU A 197 -11.90 8.29 2.41
CA LEU A 197 -12.85 8.42 3.55
C LEU A 197 -14.15 9.08 3.10
N LEU A 198 -14.09 10.11 2.26
CA LEU A 198 -15.26 10.78 1.70
C LEU A 198 -16.07 9.85 0.78
N LEU A 199 -15.38 8.97 0.03
CA LEU A 199 -16.01 7.99 -0.86
C LEU A 199 -16.56 6.77 -0.11
N SER A 200 -16.05 6.46 1.08
CA SER A 200 -16.33 5.23 1.83
C SER A 200 -17.83 4.90 2.03
N PRO A 201 -18.75 5.87 2.21
CA PRO A 201 -20.17 5.56 2.28
C PRO A 201 -20.73 4.95 0.99
N LYS A 202 -20.23 5.38 -0.16
CA LYS A 202 -20.66 4.94 -1.49
C LYS A 202 -20.08 3.57 -1.86
N LEU A 203 -18.92 3.21 -1.30
CA LEU A 203 -18.28 1.90 -1.54
C LEU A 203 -19.14 0.73 -1.10
N ASN A 204 -19.98 0.89 -0.08
CA ASN A 204 -20.89 -0.16 0.36
C ASN A 204 -21.94 -0.50 -0.72
N LEU A 205 -22.30 0.45 -1.56
CA LEU A 205 -23.25 0.24 -2.65
C LEU A 205 -22.64 -0.52 -3.84
N LEU A 206 -21.30 -0.55 -3.96
CA LEU A 206 -20.62 -1.37 -4.96
C LEU A 206 -20.71 -2.88 -4.68
N ASN A 207 -21.10 -3.28 -3.47
CA ASN A 207 -21.35 -4.68 -3.13
C ASN A 207 -22.75 -5.17 -3.56
N LEU A 208 -23.64 -4.27 -4.02
CA LEU A 208 -24.94 -4.62 -4.56
C LEU A 208 -24.78 -5.15 -5.98
N ASP A 209 -25.73 -6.00 -6.39
CA ASP A 209 -25.86 -6.40 -7.79
C ASP A 209 -26.20 -5.20 -8.67
N ASP A 210 -25.73 -5.22 -9.92
CA ASP A 210 -25.91 -4.11 -10.86
C ASP A 210 -27.38 -3.69 -11.03
N VAL A 211 -28.29 -4.67 -11.02
CA VAL A 211 -29.76 -4.43 -11.13
C VAL A 211 -30.27 -3.70 -9.90
N GLN A 212 -29.89 -4.16 -8.70
CA GLN A 212 -30.29 -3.54 -7.44
C GLN A 212 -29.73 -2.12 -7.30
N ALA A 213 -28.46 -1.92 -7.67
CA ALA A 213 -27.83 -0.60 -7.62
C ALA A 213 -28.52 0.40 -8.57
N ARG A 214 -28.86 -0.03 -9.77
CA ARG A 214 -29.55 0.82 -10.76
C ARG A 214 -30.99 1.13 -10.35
N SER A 215 -31.71 0.20 -9.69
CA SER A 215 -33.10 0.42 -9.23
C SER A 215 -33.20 1.53 -8.17
N ILE A 216 -32.14 1.78 -7.39
CA ILE A 216 -32.06 2.88 -6.41
C ILE A 216 -31.41 4.15 -7.00
N GLY A 217 -31.20 4.21 -8.33
CA GLY A 217 -30.60 5.37 -9.02
C GLY A 217 -29.07 5.52 -8.80
N PHE A 218 -28.38 4.47 -8.34
CA PHE A 218 -26.94 4.51 -8.12
C PHE A 218 -26.18 4.20 -9.41
N ASN A 219 -25.34 5.13 -9.86
CA ASN A 219 -24.49 4.93 -11.03
C ASN A 219 -23.24 4.12 -10.66
N ILE A 220 -23.39 2.78 -10.71
CA ILE A 220 -22.33 1.85 -10.28
C ILE A 220 -21.05 1.98 -11.10
N ASP A 221 -21.18 2.20 -12.43
CA ASP A 221 -20.03 2.30 -13.32
C ASP A 221 -19.15 3.52 -12.97
N ARG A 222 -19.78 4.67 -12.73
CA ARG A 222 -19.08 5.89 -12.30
C ARG A 222 -18.29 5.67 -10.99
N TYR A 223 -18.91 5.00 -10.01
CA TYR A 223 -18.26 4.78 -8.72
C TYR A 223 -17.20 3.67 -8.78
N ARG A 224 -17.33 2.66 -9.63
CA ARG A 224 -16.27 1.70 -9.93
C ARG A 224 -15.04 2.41 -10.51
N TRP A 225 -15.24 3.29 -11.49
CA TRP A 225 -14.16 4.09 -12.07
C TRP A 225 -13.47 4.99 -11.04
N LEU A 226 -14.23 5.78 -10.30
CA LEU A 226 -13.65 6.67 -9.28
C LEU A 226 -12.88 5.89 -8.22
N THR A 227 -13.42 4.77 -7.77
CA THR A 227 -12.79 3.90 -6.78
C THR A 227 -11.49 3.30 -7.32
N GLY A 228 -11.51 2.81 -8.55
CA GLY A 228 -10.33 2.25 -9.20
C GLY A 228 -9.24 3.29 -9.45
N LEU A 229 -9.60 4.49 -9.95
CA LEU A 229 -8.66 5.59 -10.14
C LEU A 229 -7.97 5.98 -8.83
N LEU A 230 -8.74 6.08 -7.75
CA LEU A 230 -8.19 6.42 -6.43
C LEU A 230 -7.29 5.31 -5.88
N ALA A 231 -7.66 4.05 -6.11
CA ALA A 231 -6.84 2.91 -5.75
C ALA A 231 -5.49 2.89 -6.50
N VAL A 232 -5.54 3.12 -7.81
CA VAL A 232 -4.34 3.21 -8.67
C VAL A 232 -3.46 4.38 -8.23
N PHE A 233 -4.06 5.54 -7.90
CA PHE A 233 -3.30 6.69 -7.41
C PHE A 233 -2.55 6.36 -6.12
N LEU A 234 -3.23 5.78 -5.12
CA LEU A 234 -2.60 5.39 -3.85
C LEU A 234 -1.47 4.39 -4.05
N ALA A 235 -1.68 3.34 -4.85
CA ALA A 235 -0.65 2.34 -5.13
C ALA A 235 0.53 2.93 -5.90
N SER A 236 0.27 3.70 -6.95
CA SER A 236 1.33 4.27 -7.79
C SER A 236 2.18 5.30 -7.05
N ALA A 237 1.56 6.09 -6.15
CA ALA A 237 2.29 7.03 -5.32
C ALA A 237 3.26 6.32 -4.35
N THR A 238 2.87 5.15 -3.81
CA THR A 238 3.80 4.34 -3.00
C THR A 238 4.94 3.77 -3.83
N VAL A 239 4.64 3.24 -5.03
CA VAL A 239 5.65 2.71 -5.95
C VAL A 239 6.64 3.79 -6.39
N ALA A 240 6.18 5.02 -6.58
CA ALA A 240 7.01 6.16 -6.90
C ALA A 240 8.15 6.38 -5.89
N ILE A 241 7.94 6.09 -4.62
CA ILE A 241 8.90 6.33 -3.55
C ILE A 241 9.63 5.05 -3.13
N VAL A 242 8.91 3.95 -2.86
CA VAL A 242 9.51 2.73 -2.30
C VAL A 242 9.64 1.57 -3.28
N GLY A 243 9.07 1.68 -4.48
CA GLY A 243 8.98 0.57 -5.42
C GLY A 243 7.85 -0.40 -5.08
N GLN A 244 7.96 -1.63 -5.61
CA GLN A 244 6.92 -2.64 -5.43
C GLN A 244 6.96 -3.28 -4.04
N LEU A 245 5.80 -3.35 -3.41
CA LEU A 245 5.56 -4.10 -2.17
C LEU A 245 4.34 -4.99 -2.34
N ALA A 246 4.49 -6.28 -2.07
CA ALA A 246 3.45 -7.28 -2.32
C ALA A 246 2.57 -7.56 -1.08
N PHE A 247 1.37 -8.07 -1.34
CA PHE A 247 0.44 -8.67 -0.39
C PHE A 247 -0.25 -7.77 0.64
N LEU A 248 0.20 -6.55 0.87
CA LEU A 248 -0.45 -5.63 1.81
C LEU A 248 -1.90 -5.35 1.43
N GLY A 249 -2.16 -5.18 0.14
CA GLY A 249 -3.50 -4.92 -0.40
C GLY A 249 -4.46 -6.10 -0.32
N ILE A 250 -3.97 -7.33 -0.15
CA ILE A 250 -4.81 -8.53 0.03
C ILE A 250 -4.99 -8.84 1.50
N ILE A 251 -3.86 -8.96 2.23
CA ILE A 251 -3.85 -9.41 3.62
C ILE A 251 -4.67 -8.49 4.50
N VAL A 252 -4.35 -7.18 4.46
CA VAL A 252 -4.92 -6.22 5.41
C VAL A 252 -6.44 -6.10 5.28
N PRO A 253 -7.03 -5.84 4.10
CA PRO A 253 -8.49 -5.74 3.99
C PRO A 253 -9.19 -7.04 4.38
N HIS A 254 -8.58 -8.20 4.12
CA HIS A 254 -9.14 -9.49 4.50
C HIS A 254 -9.18 -9.66 6.02
N VAL A 255 -8.06 -9.42 6.71
CA VAL A 255 -7.99 -9.45 8.18
C VAL A 255 -9.00 -8.48 8.80
N VAL A 256 -9.04 -7.25 8.28
CA VAL A 256 -9.98 -6.23 8.77
C VAL A 256 -11.43 -6.65 8.60
N ARG A 257 -11.81 -7.25 7.44
CA ARG A 257 -13.17 -7.77 7.24
C ARG A 257 -13.56 -8.82 8.28
N LYS A 258 -12.63 -9.68 8.67
CA LYS A 258 -12.86 -10.67 9.75
C LYS A 258 -13.03 -10.01 11.12
N LEU A 259 -12.29 -8.93 11.41
CA LEU A 259 -12.34 -8.25 12.71
C LEU A 259 -13.57 -7.35 12.88
N VAL A 260 -13.91 -6.56 11.85
CA VAL A 260 -14.91 -5.49 11.99
C VAL A 260 -16.06 -5.57 10.98
N GLY A 261 -16.01 -6.54 10.05
CA GLY A 261 -17.01 -6.73 9.00
C GLY A 261 -16.71 -5.93 7.74
N GLY A 262 -17.60 -6.07 6.71
CA GLY A 262 -17.39 -5.54 5.37
C GLY A 262 -17.81 -4.08 5.15
N ASN A 263 -18.27 -3.36 6.16
CA ASN A 263 -18.68 -1.95 6.00
C ASN A 263 -17.48 -1.04 5.77
N TYR A 264 -17.38 -0.43 4.59
CA TYR A 264 -16.24 0.39 4.19
C TYR A 264 -16.00 1.63 5.07
N ARG A 265 -17.04 2.19 5.70
CA ARG A 265 -16.86 3.29 6.68
C ARG A 265 -16.00 2.90 7.88
N VAL A 266 -15.99 1.62 8.24
CA VAL A 266 -15.16 1.08 9.33
C VAL A 266 -13.93 0.39 8.78
N LEU A 267 -14.07 -0.33 7.66
CA LEU A 267 -13.00 -1.09 7.02
C LEU A 267 -11.84 -0.18 6.62
N ILE A 268 -12.08 0.99 6.02
CA ILE A 268 -11.02 1.89 5.56
C ILE A 268 -10.15 2.40 6.73
N PRO A 269 -10.68 3.00 7.82
CA PRO A 269 -9.85 3.42 8.95
C PRO A 269 -9.05 2.29 9.58
N PHE A 270 -9.65 1.12 9.75
CA PHE A 270 -8.94 -0.05 10.28
C PHE A 270 -7.85 -0.55 9.33
N SER A 271 -8.11 -0.57 8.02
CA SER A 271 -7.11 -0.95 7.02
C SER A 271 -5.93 0.03 7.00
N THR A 272 -6.18 1.32 7.18
CA THR A 272 -5.14 2.35 7.31
C THR A 272 -4.20 2.03 8.48
N VAL A 273 -4.74 1.78 9.67
CA VAL A 273 -3.94 1.53 10.88
C VAL A 273 -3.21 0.19 10.81
N ILE A 274 -3.91 -0.88 10.42
CA ILE A 274 -3.31 -2.23 10.33
C ILE A 274 -2.29 -2.31 9.20
N GLY A 275 -2.53 -1.64 8.07
CA GLY A 275 -1.58 -1.58 6.96
C GLY A 275 -0.30 -0.85 7.34
N ALA A 276 -0.42 0.30 7.99
CA ALA A 276 0.71 1.05 8.54
C ALA A 276 1.52 0.19 9.52
N TRP A 277 0.85 -0.48 10.44
CA TRP A 277 1.48 -1.35 11.43
C TRP A 277 2.19 -2.55 10.80
N LEU A 278 1.54 -3.23 9.86
CA LEU A 278 2.10 -4.45 9.24
C LEU A 278 3.39 -4.16 8.46
N LEU A 279 3.43 -3.06 7.69
CA LEU A 279 4.66 -2.70 6.98
C LEU A 279 5.76 -2.25 7.93
N LEU A 280 5.41 -1.50 8.98
CA LEU A 280 6.37 -1.07 9.99
C LEU A 280 6.99 -2.26 10.73
N VAL A 281 6.18 -3.28 11.09
CA VAL A 281 6.66 -4.53 11.69
C VAL A 281 7.55 -5.29 10.73
N ALA A 282 7.18 -5.40 9.44
CA ALA A 282 8.01 -6.06 8.45
C ALA A 282 9.36 -5.35 8.29
N ASP A 283 9.39 -4.02 8.27
CA ASP A 283 10.63 -3.24 8.24
C ASP A 283 11.49 -3.44 9.50
N LEU A 284 10.86 -3.40 10.68
CA LEU A 284 11.53 -3.62 11.96
C LEU A 284 12.16 -5.03 12.02
N LEU A 285 11.40 -6.06 11.65
CA LEU A 285 11.91 -7.43 11.60
C LEU A 285 13.08 -7.57 10.63
N GLY A 286 12.99 -6.94 9.44
CA GLY A 286 14.07 -6.96 8.46
C GLY A 286 15.38 -6.38 8.97
N ARG A 287 15.32 -5.41 9.89
CA ARG A 287 16.50 -4.79 10.52
C ARG A 287 17.06 -5.58 11.71
N VAL A 288 16.23 -6.37 12.38
CA VAL A 288 16.61 -7.06 13.63
C VAL A 288 17.08 -8.48 13.40
N ILE A 289 16.59 -9.19 12.38
CA ILE A 289 16.84 -10.62 12.17
C ILE A 289 18.34 -10.89 11.88
N GLN A 290 19.00 -10.08 11.06
CA GLN A 290 20.37 -10.37 10.60
C GLN A 290 21.29 -9.12 10.54
N PRO A 291 21.51 -8.40 11.65
CA PRO A 291 22.42 -7.25 11.63
C PRO A 291 23.86 -7.66 11.29
N PRO A 292 24.62 -6.87 10.51
CA PRO A 292 24.31 -5.56 9.94
C PRO A 292 23.54 -5.62 8.60
N LEU A 293 23.29 -6.81 8.06
CA LEU A 293 22.54 -6.98 6.82
C LEU A 293 21.04 -6.74 7.07
N GLU A 294 20.42 -5.96 6.19
CA GLU A 294 18.98 -5.69 6.28
C GLU A 294 18.22 -6.59 5.30
N ILE A 295 17.27 -7.37 5.82
CA ILE A 295 16.32 -8.11 4.98
C ILE A 295 15.25 -7.12 4.47
N PRO A 296 15.02 -7.01 3.14
CA PRO A 296 13.99 -6.14 2.62
C PRO A 296 12.60 -6.46 3.19
N ALA A 297 11.86 -5.44 3.63
CA ALA A 297 10.51 -5.61 4.16
C ALA A 297 9.59 -6.36 3.19
N ASN A 298 9.77 -6.17 1.87
CA ASN A 298 9.03 -6.90 0.84
C ASN A 298 9.23 -8.42 0.93
N ALA A 299 10.44 -8.89 1.22
CA ALA A 299 10.72 -10.33 1.36
C ALA A 299 9.93 -10.92 2.54
N ILE A 300 9.87 -10.21 3.67
CA ILE A 300 9.09 -10.63 4.84
C ILE A 300 7.60 -10.67 4.52
N LEU A 301 7.09 -9.63 3.82
CA LEU A 301 5.70 -9.59 3.37
C LEU A 301 5.36 -10.74 2.43
N MET A 302 6.28 -11.12 1.53
CA MET A 302 6.07 -12.25 0.61
C MET A 302 6.05 -13.61 1.34
N ILE A 303 6.93 -13.80 2.33
CA ILE A 303 6.97 -15.03 3.15
C ILE A 303 5.67 -15.20 3.95
N VAL A 304 5.10 -14.13 4.47
CA VAL A 304 3.82 -14.16 5.20
C VAL A 304 2.64 -14.19 4.24
N GLY A 305 2.72 -13.44 3.15
CA GLY A 305 1.63 -13.24 2.20
C GLY A 305 1.32 -14.45 1.34
N GLY A 306 2.34 -15.18 0.91
CA GLY A 306 2.17 -16.38 0.08
C GLY A 306 1.30 -17.45 0.77
N PRO A 307 1.66 -17.95 1.96
CA PRO A 307 0.84 -18.88 2.72
C PRO A 307 -0.56 -18.35 3.06
N MET A 308 -0.67 -17.05 3.36
CA MET A 308 -1.95 -16.41 3.63
C MET A 308 -2.87 -16.43 2.40
N LEU A 309 -2.34 -16.18 1.22
CA LEU A 309 -3.10 -16.25 -0.03
C LEU A 309 -3.62 -17.66 -0.29
N ILE A 310 -2.78 -18.70 -0.10
CA ILE A 310 -3.19 -20.10 -0.22
C ILE A 310 -4.33 -20.41 0.75
N TYR A 311 -4.19 -20.00 2.02
CA TYR A 311 -5.23 -20.16 3.03
C TYR A 311 -6.54 -19.50 2.62
N LEU A 312 -6.50 -18.28 2.05
CA LEU A 312 -7.69 -17.56 1.59
C LEU A 312 -8.41 -18.27 0.45
N ILE A 313 -7.65 -18.80 -0.52
CA ILE A 313 -8.22 -19.56 -1.64
C ILE A 313 -8.89 -20.83 -1.12
N CYS A 314 -8.24 -21.60 -0.25
CA CYS A 314 -8.82 -22.80 0.34
C CYS A 314 -10.10 -22.51 1.15
N GLN A 315 -10.10 -21.43 1.93
CA GLN A 315 -11.28 -21.03 2.71
C GLN A 315 -12.44 -20.60 1.80
N SER A 316 -12.17 -19.89 0.70
CA SER A 316 -13.19 -19.46 -0.26
C SER A 316 -13.87 -20.66 -0.94
N GLN A 317 -13.13 -21.71 -1.25
CA GLN A 317 -13.70 -22.94 -1.81
C GLN A 317 -14.58 -23.69 -0.80
N ARG A 318 -14.12 -23.78 0.46
CA ARG A 318 -14.87 -24.46 1.53
C ARG A 318 -16.22 -23.80 1.83
N ASN A 319 -16.34 -22.49 1.66
CA ASN A 319 -17.59 -21.75 1.89
C ASN A 319 -18.57 -21.81 0.70
N ARG A 320 -18.17 -22.44 -0.43
CA ARG A 320 -19.00 -22.64 -1.62
C ARG A 320 -19.61 -24.05 -1.70
N ILE A 321 -19.10 -24.97 -0.88
CA ILE A 321 -19.64 -26.33 -0.65
C ILE A 321 -20.61 -26.29 0.53
#